data_d0fbe83a77b2df0fc140befd564064ed
#
_entry.id   d0fbe83a77b2df0fc140befd564064ed
#
_cell.length_a   1.000
_cell.length_b   1.000
_cell.length_c   1.000
_cell.angle_alpha   90.00
_cell.angle_beta   90.00
_cell.angle_gamma   90.00
#
_symmetry.space_group_name_H-M   'P 1'
#
loop_
_entity.id
_entity.type
_entity.pdbx_description
1 polymer ?
#
loop_
_entity_poly.entity_id
_entity_poly.type
_entity_poly.pdbx_seq_one_letter_code
_entity_poly.pdbx_strand_id
1 'polypeptide(L)'
;MTSYFLDGIRHITDLEGYDHMLFLLALAAPYSYKDWKAVVLLATAFTVGHSISLFLAASDLVHFPSDVIEALIPATIVLTCIGNLSSASKHDSKVSMGFRYAFAAAFGLIHGMGFSSFFRMIFNEGESFVTQLFLFNLGVECGQVIIIAFLLAVIAILEKLLPRRRRQFSIGLSSTTLLVASFLLAERIL
;
A
#
# COMPACT_ATOMS: atom_id res chain seq x y z
N MET A 1 0.37 24.80 -5.99
CA MET A 1 -0.06 24.11 -4.74
C MET A 1 -1.10 23.01 -4.95
N THR A 2 -2.17 23.23 -5.72
CA THR A 2 -3.16 22.19 -6.02
C THR A 2 -2.65 21.02 -6.85
N SER A 3 -1.57 21.21 -7.62
CA SER A 3 -0.96 20.16 -8.46
C SER A 3 -0.43 19.01 -7.62
N TYR A 4 0.45 19.23 -6.65
CA TYR A 4 1.08 18.16 -5.85
C TYR A 4 0.07 17.29 -5.09
N PHE A 5 -0.99 17.90 -4.55
CA PHE A 5 -2.06 17.14 -3.91
C PHE A 5 -2.78 16.22 -4.91
N LEU A 6 -3.11 16.74 -6.09
CA LEU A 6 -3.73 15.94 -7.15
C LEU A 6 -2.77 14.87 -7.70
N ASP A 7 -1.49 15.19 -7.80
CA ASP A 7 -0.47 14.23 -8.24
C ASP A 7 -0.31 13.09 -7.23
N GLY A 8 -0.44 13.36 -5.93
CA GLY A 8 -0.50 12.34 -4.89
C GLY A 8 -1.72 11.43 -5.01
N ILE A 9 -2.91 12.00 -5.25
CA ILE A 9 -4.12 11.20 -5.51
C ILE A 9 -3.92 10.34 -6.77
N ARG A 10 -3.45 10.92 -7.86
CA ARG A 10 -3.21 10.20 -9.12
C ARG A 10 -2.22 9.07 -8.93
N HIS A 11 -1.11 9.32 -8.24
CA HIS A 11 -0.09 8.32 -7.97
C HIS A 11 -0.66 7.04 -7.35
N ILE A 12 -1.53 7.17 -6.34
CA ILE A 12 -2.08 6.01 -5.64
C ILE A 12 -3.26 5.37 -6.39
N THR A 13 -3.92 6.12 -7.28
CA THR A 13 -5.07 5.66 -8.07
C THR A 13 -4.70 5.30 -9.51
N ASP A 14 -3.44 5.42 -9.88
CA ASP A 14 -2.96 5.11 -11.22
C ASP A 14 -3.09 3.62 -11.51
N LEU A 15 -3.74 3.31 -12.61
CA LEU A 15 -3.90 1.93 -13.08
C LEU A 15 -2.61 1.36 -13.69
N GLU A 16 -1.65 2.19 -14.06
CA GLU A 16 -0.32 1.75 -14.50
C GLU A 16 0.58 1.43 -13.30
N GLY A 17 0.32 2.10 -12.13
CA GLY A 17 0.98 1.84 -10.84
C GLY A 17 0.13 0.96 -9.90
N TYR A 18 -0.44 -0.12 -10.43
CA TYR A 18 -1.41 -0.99 -9.72
C TYR A 18 -0.86 -1.72 -8.49
N ASP A 19 0.43 -1.71 -8.24
CA ASP A 19 1.10 -2.27 -7.07
C ASP A 19 0.56 -1.69 -5.75
N HIS A 20 0.32 -0.38 -5.69
CA HIS A 20 -0.30 0.26 -4.52
C HIS A 20 -1.73 -0.23 -4.29
N MET A 21 -2.53 -0.38 -5.36
CA MET A 21 -3.89 -0.91 -5.24
C MET A 21 -3.88 -2.37 -4.79
N LEU A 22 -2.97 -3.19 -5.34
CA LEU A 22 -2.78 -4.57 -4.91
C LEU A 22 -2.36 -4.67 -3.45
N PHE A 23 -1.48 -3.77 -3.01
CA PHE A 23 -1.07 -3.71 -1.61
C PHE A 23 -2.25 -3.36 -0.69
N LEU A 24 -3.03 -2.32 -1.03
CA LEU A 24 -4.22 -1.95 -0.26
C LEU A 24 -5.26 -3.07 -0.23
N LEU A 25 -5.41 -3.81 -1.32
CA LEU A 25 -6.27 -4.97 -1.43
C LEU A 25 -5.80 -6.09 -0.48
N ALA A 26 -4.48 -6.41 -0.50
CA ALA A 26 -3.88 -7.36 0.42
C ALA A 26 -4.02 -6.92 1.87
N LEU A 27 -3.84 -5.64 2.15
CA LEU A 27 -3.94 -5.04 3.47
C LEU A 27 -5.37 -5.16 4.03
N ALA A 28 -6.39 -4.89 3.21
CA ALA A 28 -7.80 -4.92 3.60
C ALA A 28 -8.39 -6.32 3.67
N ALA A 29 -7.86 -7.30 2.93
CA ALA A 29 -8.42 -8.64 2.75
C ALA A 29 -8.76 -9.39 4.05
N PRO A 30 -7.96 -9.35 5.15
CA PRO A 30 -8.28 -10.05 6.38
C PRO A 30 -9.33 -9.33 7.26
N TYR A 31 -9.68 -8.07 6.94
CA TYR A 31 -10.51 -7.22 7.79
C TYR A 31 -11.97 -7.20 7.34
N SER A 32 -12.89 -7.03 8.31
CA SER A 32 -14.30 -6.72 8.07
C SER A 32 -14.49 -5.23 7.79
N TYR A 33 -15.60 -4.87 7.16
CA TYR A 33 -15.99 -3.47 7.05
C TYR A 33 -16.10 -2.75 8.42
N LYS A 34 -16.32 -3.50 9.50
CA LYS A 34 -16.37 -2.97 10.89
C LYS A 34 -14.99 -2.55 11.40
N ASP A 35 -13.94 -3.14 10.85
CA ASP A 35 -12.55 -2.90 11.24
C ASP A 35 -11.92 -1.72 10.49
N TRP A 36 -12.74 -0.83 9.90
CA TRP A 36 -12.32 0.26 9.03
C TRP A 36 -11.21 1.14 9.64
N LYS A 37 -11.28 1.38 10.98
CA LYS A 37 -10.23 2.17 11.68
C LYS A 37 -8.87 1.49 11.61
N ALA A 38 -8.83 0.17 11.77
CA ALA A 38 -7.59 -0.58 11.71
C ALA A 38 -7.00 -0.55 10.29
N VAL A 39 -7.84 -0.66 9.25
CA VAL A 39 -7.40 -0.61 7.86
C VAL A 39 -6.88 0.78 7.50
N VAL A 40 -7.58 1.85 7.88
CA VAL A 40 -7.12 3.23 7.66
C VAL A 40 -5.80 3.48 8.39
N LEU A 41 -5.67 3.09 9.66
CA LEU A 41 -4.42 3.27 10.42
C LEU A 41 -3.23 2.48 9.82
N LEU A 42 -3.49 1.32 9.23
CA LEU A 42 -2.45 0.56 8.51
C LEU A 42 -2.01 1.28 7.25
N ALA A 43 -2.95 1.86 6.50
CA ALA A 43 -2.63 2.68 5.33
C ALA A 43 -1.87 3.95 5.73
N THR A 44 -2.28 4.63 6.80
CA THR A 44 -1.52 5.78 7.35
C THR A 44 -0.10 5.38 7.77
N ALA A 45 0.08 4.23 8.42
CA ALA A 45 1.42 3.73 8.75
C ALA A 45 2.28 3.51 7.51
N PHE A 46 1.69 2.95 6.44
CA PHE A 46 2.35 2.84 5.14
C PHE A 46 2.72 4.23 4.57
N THR A 47 1.77 5.20 4.56
CA THR A 47 2.05 6.57 4.07
C THR A 47 3.16 7.25 4.86
N VAL A 48 3.26 7.04 6.16
CA VAL A 48 4.37 7.57 6.98
C VAL A 48 5.71 6.98 6.50
N GLY A 49 5.80 5.66 6.33
CA GLY A 49 7.00 5.02 5.79
C GLY A 49 7.35 5.53 4.39
N HIS A 50 6.37 5.61 3.51
CA HIS A 50 6.49 6.14 2.15
C HIS A 50 7.01 7.58 2.15
N SER A 51 6.46 8.44 2.99
CA SER A 51 6.89 9.84 3.11
C SER A 51 8.34 9.97 3.56
N ILE A 52 8.75 9.17 4.55
CA ILE A 52 10.12 9.16 5.06
C ILE A 52 11.11 8.75 3.96
N SER A 53 10.86 7.65 3.28
CA SER A 53 11.76 7.15 2.23
C SER A 53 11.78 8.08 1.01
N LEU A 54 10.63 8.62 0.63
CA LEU A 54 10.53 9.60 -0.45
C LEU A 54 11.33 10.86 -0.13
N PHE A 55 11.25 11.36 1.11
CA PHE A 55 12.07 12.47 1.58
C PHE A 55 13.56 12.15 1.48
N LEU A 56 14.00 11.01 2.01
CA LEU A 56 15.41 10.61 2.05
C LEU A 56 15.98 10.44 0.63
N ALA A 57 15.23 9.77 -0.24
CA ALA A 57 15.66 9.49 -1.60
C ALA A 57 15.59 10.74 -2.51
N ALA A 58 14.56 11.57 -2.37
CA ALA A 58 14.46 12.81 -3.15
C ALA A 58 15.45 13.89 -2.69
N SER A 59 15.95 13.83 -1.45
CA SER A 59 17.00 14.69 -0.91
C SER A 59 18.43 14.15 -1.19
N ASP A 60 18.57 13.10 -2.01
CA ASP A 60 19.84 12.45 -2.33
C ASP A 60 20.61 11.89 -1.10
N LEU A 61 19.93 11.70 0.02
CA LEU A 61 20.53 11.13 1.23
C LEU A 61 20.70 9.61 1.15
N VAL A 62 19.86 8.95 0.35
CA VAL A 62 19.87 7.50 0.17
C VAL A 62 19.62 7.16 -1.30
N HIS A 63 20.45 6.26 -1.84
CA HIS A 63 20.33 5.75 -3.20
C HIS A 63 20.24 4.24 -3.18
N PHE A 64 19.24 3.71 -3.86
CA PHE A 64 19.12 2.27 -4.10
C PHE A 64 19.00 1.99 -5.60
N PRO A 65 19.54 0.88 -6.09
CA PRO A 65 19.32 0.45 -7.47
C PRO A 65 17.82 0.27 -7.74
N SER A 66 17.33 0.86 -8.83
CA SER A 66 15.90 0.81 -9.21
C SER A 66 15.40 -0.62 -9.29
N ASP A 67 16.17 -1.50 -9.93
CA ASP A 67 15.84 -2.90 -10.16
C ASP A 67 15.55 -3.65 -8.84
N VAL A 68 16.34 -3.34 -7.79
CA VAL A 68 16.14 -3.93 -6.46
C VAL A 68 14.82 -3.46 -5.86
N ILE A 69 14.53 -2.16 -5.93
CA ILE A 69 13.30 -1.60 -5.39
C ILE A 69 12.08 -2.11 -6.16
N GLU A 70 12.16 -2.15 -7.48
CA GLU A 70 11.09 -2.65 -8.34
C GLU A 70 10.75 -4.13 -8.09
N ALA A 71 11.72 -4.96 -7.70
CA ALA A 71 11.49 -6.32 -7.27
C ALA A 71 10.96 -6.40 -5.82
N LEU A 72 11.42 -5.53 -4.92
CA LEU A 72 10.98 -5.52 -3.53
C LEU A 72 9.52 -5.10 -3.36
N ILE A 73 9.00 -4.21 -4.22
CA ILE A 73 7.60 -3.77 -4.18
C ILE A 73 6.64 -4.98 -4.29
N PRO A 74 6.63 -5.77 -5.37
CA PRO A 74 5.74 -6.94 -5.45
C PRO A 74 6.09 -8.02 -4.41
N ALA A 75 7.35 -8.15 -3.98
CA ALA A 75 7.73 -9.08 -2.91
C ALA A 75 7.04 -8.75 -1.60
N THR A 76 6.86 -7.46 -1.25
CA THR A 76 6.13 -7.05 -0.04
C THR A 76 4.65 -7.42 -0.11
N ILE A 77 4.03 -7.34 -1.29
CA ILE A 77 2.63 -7.75 -1.51
C ILE A 77 2.49 -9.27 -1.35
N VAL A 78 3.42 -10.04 -1.93
CA VAL A 78 3.49 -11.51 -1.77
C VAL A 78 3.59 -11.88 -0.28
N LEU A 79 4.50 -11.25 0.47
CA LEU A 79 4.66 -11.50 1.90
C LEU A 79 3.39 -11.18 2.71
N THR A 80 2.71 -10.07 2.38
CA THR A 80 1.43 -9.70 3.00
C THR A 80 0.38 -10.78 2.76
N CYS A 81 0.24 -11.25 1.52
CA CYS A 81 -0.72 -12.28 1.15
C CYS A 81 -0.43 -13.63 1.83
N ILE A 82 0.84 -14.05 1.89
CA ILE A 82 1.26 -15.26 2.61
C ILE A 82 0.91 -15.14 4.10
N GLY A 83 1.17 -13.99 4.72
CA GLY A 83 0.79 -13.71 6.10
C GLY A 83 -0.72 -13.82 6.33
N ASN A 84 -1.54 -13.29 5.43
CA ASN A 84 -2.99 -13.38 5.49
C ASN A 84 -3.48 -14.82 5.39
N LEU A 85 -2.98 -15.59 4.42
CA LEU A 85 -3.34 -16.99 4.23
C LEU A 85 -2.92 -17.88 5.39
N SER A 86 -1.73 -17.65 5.94
CA SER A 86 -1.23 -18.36 7.13
C SER A 86 -2.07 -18.05 8.36
N SER A 87 -2.50 -16.80 8.54
CA SER A 87 -3.37 -16.38 9.65
C SER A 87 -4.78 -16.93 9.49
N ALA A 88 -5.28 -17.02 8.27
CA ALA A 88 -6.59 -17.62 7.98
C ALA A 88 -6.63 -19.13 8.28
N SER A 89 -5.50 -19.83 8.18
CA SER A 89 -5.43 -21.27 8.48
C SER A 89 -5.28 -21.57 9.97
N LYS A 90 -4.71 -20.66 10.76
CA LYS A 90 -4.49 -20.82 12.20
C LYS A 90 -5.59 -20.12 12.99
N HIS A 91 -6.32 -20.89 13.81
CA HIS A 91 -7.42 -20.38 14.64
C HIS A 91 -6.99 -19.35 15.72
N ASP A 92 -5.67 -19.15 15.93
CA ASP A 92 -5.09 -18.42 17.07
C ASP A 92 -3.85 -17.58 16.74
N SER A 93 -3.69 -17.09 15.50
CA SER A 93 -2.54 -16.24 15.20
C SER A 93 -2.73 -14.83 15.76
N LYS A 94 -2.34 -14.62 17.01
CA LYS A 94 -2.30 -13.29 17.67
C LYS A 94 -1.08 -12.47 17.19
N VAL A 95 -1.01 -12.16 15.91
CA VAL A 95 -0.07 -11.12 15.46
C VAL A 95 -0.53 -9.80 16.04
N SER A 96 0.31 -9.14 16.84
CA SER A 96 -0.03 -7.86 17.47
C SER A 96 -0.28 -6.79 16.41
N MET A 97 -1.22 -5.88 16.68
CA MET A 97 -1.48 -4.74 15.78
C MET A 97 -0.24 -3.86 15.61
N GLY A 98 0.56 -3.69 16.67
CA GLY A 98 1.83 -2.95 16.59
C GLY A 98 2.79 -3.53 15.57
N PHE A 99 2.92 -4.86 15.49
CA PHE A 99 3.73 -5.51 14.47
C PHE A 99 3.17 -5.24 13.05
N ARG A 100 1.85 -5.28 12.87
CA ARG A 100 1.21 -5.00 11.57
C ARG A 100 1.46 -3.55 11.12
N TYR A 101 1.39 -2.58 12.03
CA TYR A 101 1.73 -1.18 11.73
C TYR A 101 3.20 -1.01 11.36
N ALA A 102 4.12 -1.62 12.12
CA ALA A 102 5.54 -1.58 11.81
C ALA A 102 5.85 -2.20 10.44
N PHE A 103 5.17 -3.29 10.12
CA PHE A 103 5.31 -3.98 8.83
C PHE A 103 4.78 -3.13 7.68
N ALA A 104 3.60 -2.50 7.85
CA ALA A 104 3.04 -1.57 6.86
C ALA A 104 3.96 -0.37 6.63
N ALA A 105 4.52 0.22 7.69
CA ALA A 105 5.48 1.31 7.58
C ALA A 105 6.78 0.89 6.87
N ALA A 106 7.32 -0.30 7.17
CA ALA A 106 8.49 -0.85 6.49
C ALA A 106 8.23 -1.05 4.98
N PHE A 107 7.03 -1.50 4.62
CA PHE A 107 6.65 -1.63 3.21
C PHE A 107 6.47 -0.27 2.54
N GLY A 108 5.91 0.71 3.26
CA GLY A 108 5.87 2.09 2.80
C GLY A 108 7.25 2.65 2.49
N LEU A 109 8.26 2.36 3.32
CA LEU A 109 9.65 2.76 3.05
C LEU A 109 10.14 2.24 1.69
N ILE A 110 9.86 0.98 1.36
CA ILE A 110 10.25 0.38 0.08
C ILE A 110 9.52 1.07 -1.09
N HIS A 111 8.21 1.22 -0.99
CA HIS A 111 7.40 1.82 -2.05
C HIS A 111 7.76 3.29 -2.33
N GLY A 112 8.04 4.09 -1.29
CA GLY A 112 8.43 5.49 -1.47
C GLY A 112 9.79 5.66 -2.17
N MET A 113 10.72 4.73 -1.98
CA MET A 113 11.99 4.73 -2.73
C MET A 113 11.76 4.53 -4.23
N GLY A 114 10.81 3.68 -4.63
CA GLY A 114 10.48 3.43 -6.04
C GLY A 114 9.95 4.68 -6.76
N PHE A 115 9.26 5.55 -6.06
CA PHE A 115 8.68 6.76 -6.65
C PHE A 115 9.61 7.99 -6.62
N SER A 116 10.74 7.92 -5.96
CA SER A 116 11.63 9.06 -5.70
C SER A 116 12.13 9.76 -6.95
N SER A 117 12.45 9.02 -8.00
CA SER A 117 12.92 9.58 -9.28
C SER A 117 11.85 10.41 -9.98
N PHE A 118 10.60 9.93 -9.98
CA PHE A 118 9.48 10.69 -10.54
C PHE A 118 9.18 11.92 -9.69
N PHE A 119 9.22 11.83 -8.36
CA PHE A 119 8.99 12.97 -7.48
C PHE A 119 10.00 14.09 -7.74
N ARG A 120 11.27 13.74 -7.97
CA ARG A 120 12.30 14.73 -8.36
C ARG A 120 12.01 15.43 -9.69
N MET A 121 11.38 14.76 -10.64
CA MET A 121 11.00 15.38 -11.93
C MET A 121 9.87 16.40 -11.80
N ILE A 122 8.94 16.18 -10.87
CA ILE A 122 7.83 17.11 -10.65
C ILE A 122 8.14 18.20 -9.61
N PHE A 123 9.28 18.08 -8.93
CA PHE A 123 9.73 19.03 -7.93
C PHE A 123 10.05 20.40 -8.57
N ASN A 124 9.57 21.47 -7.94
CA ASN A 124 9.80 22.85 -8.36
C ASN A 124 10.76 23.54 -7.36
N GLU A 125 11.95 23.94 -7.83
CA GLU A 125 12.96 24.62 -7.01
C GLU A 125 12.49 25.99 -6.47
N GLY A 126 11.46 26.59 -7.08
CA GLY A 126 10.88 27.86 -6.63
C GLY A 126 9.96 27.76 -5.42
N GLU A 127 9.64 26.54 -4.95
CA GLU A 127 8.75 26.29 -3.81
C GLU A 127 9.47 25.45 -2.74
N SER A 128 8.97 25.52 -1.48
CA SER A 128 9.52 24.71 -0.39
C SER A 128 9.35 23.22 -0.66
N PHE A 129 10.45 22.46 -0.68
CA PHE A 129 10.45 21.01 -0.82
C PHE A 129 9.53 20.31 0.18
N VAL A 130 9.60 20.72 1.45
CA VAL A 130 8.78 20.15 2.53
C VAL A 130 7.29 20.36 2.26
N THR A 131 6.91 21.54 1.75
CA THR A 131 5.50 21.83 1.42
C THR A 131 5.00 20.96 0.26
N GLN A 132 5.82 20.79 -0.78
CA GLN A 132 5.47 19.95 -1.93
C GLN A 132 5.29 18.49 -1.52
N LEU A 133 6.25 17.97 -0.74
CA LEU A 133 6.22 16.61 -0.19
C LEU A 133 4.99 16.39 0.72
N PHE A 134 4.69 17.35 1.59
CA PHE A 134 3.53 17.27 2.49
C PHE A 134 2.22 17.22 1.69
N LEU A 135 2.05 18.12 0.71
CA LEU A 135 0.85 18.16 -0.14
C LEU A 135 0.69 16.89 -0.97
N PHE A 136 1.79 16.37 -1.52
CA PHE A 136 1.80 15.12 -2.25
C PHE A 136 1.35 13.95 -1.35
N ASN A 137 1.94 13.78 -0.17
CA ASN A 137 1.60 12.69 0.75
C ASN A 137 0.18 12.84 1.33
N LEU A 138 -0.32 14.06 1.52
CA LEU A 138 -1.72 14.29 1.87
C LEU A 138 -2.66 13.82 0.74
N GLY A 139 -2.27 14.04 -0.52
CA GLY A 139 -2.98 13.50 -1.67
C GLY A 139 -2.98 11.97 -1.72
N VAL A 140 -1.83 11.35 -1.47
CA VAL A 140 -1.70 9.88 -1.34
C VAL A 140 -2.65 9.35 -0.27
N GLU A 141 -2.63 9.93 0.93
CA GLU A 141 -3.52 9.52 2.04
C GLU A 141 -5.00 9.64 1.67
N CYS A 142 -5.40 10.76 1.06
CA CYS A 142 -6.78 10.94 0.59
C CYS A 142 -7.17 9.89 -0.46
N GLY A 143 -6.30 9.60 -1.43
CA GLY A 143 -6.52 8.57 -2.44
C GLY A 143 -6.65 7.18 -1.83
N GLN A 144 -5.79 6.84 -0.86
CA GLN A 144 -5.89 5.58 -0.12
C GLN A 144 -7.22 5.44 0.61
N VAL A 145 -7.66 6.49 1.31
CA VAL A 145 -8.95 6.48 2.03
C VAL A 145 -10.12 6.23 1.06
N ILE A 146 -10.08 6.82 -0.13
CA ILE A 146 -11.10 6.59 -1.17
C ILE A 146 -11.11 5.13 -1.61
N ILE A 147 -9.93 4.55 -1.92
CA ILE A 147 -9.80 3.15 -2.33
C ILE A 147 -10.27 2.22 -1.20
N ILE A 148 -9.82 2.46 0.04
CA ILE A 148 -10.22 1.68 1.22
C ILE A 148 -11.73 1.75 1.44
N ALA A 149 -12.33 2.93 1.34
CA ALA A 149 -13.78 3.08 1.49
C ALA A 149 -14.54 2.26 0.45
N PHE A 150 -14.10 2.28 -0.81
CA PHE A 150 -14.65 1.45 -1.87
C PHE A 150 -14.50 -0.05 -1.55
N LEU A 151 -13.29 -0.51 -1.18
CA LEU A 151 -13.02 -1.91 -0.84
C LEU A 151 -13.89 -2.38 0.34
N LEU A 152 -13.97 -1.58 1.40
CA LEU A 152 -14.78 -1.90 2.56
C LEU A 152 -16.29 -1.91 2.25
N ALA A 153 -16.76 -1.06 1.34
CA ALA A 153 -18.13 -1.10 0.85
C ALA A 153 -18.43 -2.41 0.10
N VAL A 154 -17.52 -2.85 -0.77
CA VAL A 154 -17.63 -4.15 -1.44
C VAL A 154 -17.63 -5.29 -0.43
N ILE A 155 -16.72 -5.29 0.53
CA ILE A 155 -16.65 -6.28 1.61
C ILE A 155 -17.96 -6.28 2.42
N ALA A 156 -18.51 -5.11 2.75
CA ALA A 156 -19.78 -5.00 3.48
C ALA A 156 -20.95 -5.61 2.71
N ILE A 157 -21.03 -5.41 1.41
CA ILE A 157 -22.05 -6.01 0.54
C ILE A 157 -21.90 -7.53 0.55
N LEU A 158 -20.70 -8.04 0.34
CA LEU A 158 -20.40 -9.47 0.34
C LEU A 158 -20.72 -10.13 1.70
N GLU A 159 -20.35 -9.49 2.81
CA GLU A 159 -20.67 -9.98 4.15
C GLU A 159 -22.17 -10.00 4.43
N LYS A 160 -22.95 -9.05 3.89
CA LYS A 160 -24.42 -9.04 4.01
C LYS A 160 -25.10 -10.12 3.16
N LEU A 161 -24.60 -10.32 1.94
CA LEU A 161 -25.17 -11.32 1.02
C LEU A 161 -24.80 -12.75 1.43
N LEU A 162 -23.61 -12.97 1.98
CA LEU A 162 -23.04 -14.27 2.29
C LEU A 162 -22.35 -14.28 3.68
N PRO A 163 -23.07 -14.07 4.78
CA PRO A 163 -22.49 -13.77 6.10
C PRO A 163 -21.58 -14.88 6.66
N ARG A 164 -21.75 -16.14 6.20
CA ARG A 164 -20.95 -17.29 6.65
C ARG A 164 -19.67 -17.51 5.81
N ARG A 165 -19.45 -16.73 4.75
CA ARG A 165 -18.36 -16.96 3.79
C ARG A 165 -17.22 -15.95 3.89
N ARG A 166 -17.19 -15.10 4.92
CA ARG A 166 -16.14 -14.07 5.09
C ARG A 166 -14.72 -14.62 4.97
N ARG A 167 -14.43 -15.75 5.64
CA ARG A 167 -13.11 -16.40 5.56
C ARG A 167 -12.77 -16.81 4.13
N GLN A 168 -13.74 -17.34 3.39
CA GLN A 168 -13.55 -17.74 1.99
C GLN A 168 -13.25 -16.53 1.11
N PHE A 169 -13.91 -15.38 1.35
CA PHE A 169 -13.62 -14.14 0.63
C PHE A 169 -12.22 -13.63 0.94
N SER A 170 -11.82 -13.59 2.20
CA SER A 170 -10.47 -13.19 2.61
C SER A 170 -9.40 -14.07 1.95
N ILE A 171 -9.61 -15.40 1.96
CA ILE A 171 -8.70 -16.36 1.31
C ILE A 171 -8.70 -16.13 -0.21
N GLY A 172 -9.86 -16.04 -0.84
CA GLY A 172 -9.98 -15.82 -2.29
C GLY A 172 -9.27 -14.54 -2.71
N LEU A 173 -9.55 -13.42 -2.03
CA LEU A 173 -8.94 -12.14 -2.31
C LEU A 173 -7.41 -12.18 -2.14
N SER A 174 -6.93 -12.72 -1.01
CA SER A 174 -5.50 -12.86 -0.76
C SER A 174 -4.81 -13.79 -1.77
N SER A 175 -5.47 -14.88 -2.18
CA SER A 175 -4.91 -15.81 -3.18
C SER A 175 -4.82 -15.18 -4.57
N THR A 176 -5.86 -14.46 -5.00
CA THR A 176 -5.85 -13.76 -6.30
C THR A 176 -4.76 -12.67 -6.31
N THR A 177 -4.68 -11.87 -5.25
CA THR A 177 -3.64 -10.84 -5.11
C THR A 177 -2.24 -11.47 -5.08
N LEU A 178 -2.08 -12.60 -4.39
CA LEU A 178 -0.82 -13.36 -4.36
C LEU A 178 -0.38 -13.80 -5.76
N LEU A 179 -1.30 -14.35 -6.55
CA LEU A 179 -0.99 -14.79 -7.92
C LEU A 179 -0.53 -13.61 -8.78
N VAL A 180 -1.25 -12.49 -8.75
CA VAL A 180 -0.88 -11.29 -9.52
C VAL A 180 0.48 -10.75 -9.05
N ALA A 181 0.68 -10.57 -7.75
CA ALA A 181 1.93 -10.07 -7.20
C ALA A 181 3.12 -11.01 -7.48
N SER A 182 2.90 -12.33 -7.49
CA SER A 182 3.94 -13.31 -7.85
C SER A 182 4.33 -13.22 -9.31
N PHE A 183 3.36 -12.98 -10.20
CA PHE A 183 3.61 -12.76 -11.63
C PHE A 183 4.47 -11.51 -11.83
N LEU A 184 4.11 -10.38 -11.19
CA LEU A 184 4.87 -9.14 -11.24
C LEU A 184 6.29 -9.29 -10.69
N LEU A 185 6.44 -10.03 -9.59
CA LEU A 185 7.76 -10.31 -9.03
C LEU A 185 8.62 -11.11 -10.01
N ALA A 186 8.02 -12.09 -10.70
CA ALA A 186 8.74 -12.88 -11.70
C ALA A 186 9.20 -12.02 -12.88
N GLU A 187 8.36 -11.09 -13.36
CA GLU A 187 8.72 -10.16 -14.44
C GLU A 187 9.89 -9.23 -14.08
N ARG A 188 10.07 -8.91 -12.78
CA ARG A 188 11.15 -8.03 -12.31
C ARG A 188 12.46 -8.76 -12.02
N ILE A 189 12.44 -10.10 -11.92
CA ILE A 189 13.63 -10.91 -11.60
C ILE A 189 14.19 -11.63 -12.83
N LEU A 190 13.34 -11.95 -13.79
CA LEU A 190 13.69 -12.68 -15.03
C LEU A 190 14.08 -11.73 -16.14
#